data_256f54fba7f94bde2249a21b61815759
#
_entry.id   256f54fba7f94bde2249a21b61815759
#
_cell.length_a   1.000
_cell.length_b   1.000
_cell.length_c   1.000
_cell.angle_alpha   90.00
_cell.angle_beta   90.00
_cell.angle_gamma   90.00
#
_symmetry.space_group_name_H-M   'P 1'
#
loop_
_entity.id
_entity.type
_entity.pdbx_description
1 polymer ?
#
loop_
_entity_poly.entity_id
_entity_poly.type
_entity_poly.pdbx_seq_one_letter_code
_entity_poly.pdbx_strand_id
1 'polypeptide(L)'
;MTGQQAFTKLAALCARSEHCQHDLLEKMRQWGVSDEEQAEVMQRLVDGRYVDDSRYARAFVLDKVRYNKWGRRKAEQALWAKRIDRSVANDALDSISNEEYLSVLRPLLKQKRKSTKAQSEYELNMKLIKFALGRGFTMDIIKQCIDVDDEDEFLD
;
A
#
# COMPACT_ATOMS: atom_id res chain seq x y z
N MET A 1 25.65 19.27 2.61
CA MET A 1 24.61 19.89 1.77
C MET A 1 23.82 20.89 2.60
N THR A 2 23.54 22.04 2.04
CA THR A 2 22.74 23.07 2.71
C THR A 2 21.23 22.74 2.56
N GLY A 3 20.42 23.39 3.41
CA GLY A 3 18.96 23.28 3.31
C GLY A 3 18.45 23.75 1.97
N GLN A 4 18.98 24.83 1.44
CA GLN A 4 18.55 25.36 0.14
C GLN A 4 18.87 24.38 -0.99
N GLN A 5 20.03 23.74 -0.97
CA GLN A 5 20.38 22.72 -1.95
C GLN A 5 19.44 21.51 -1.84
N ALA A 6 19.14 21.08 -0.61
CA ALA A 6 18.21 19.98 -0.37
C ALA A 6 16.82 20.32 -0.89
N PHE A 7 16.31 21.52 -0.60
CA PHE A 7 15.00 21.94 -1.09
C PHE A 7 14.92 21.90 -2.62
N THR A 8 15.91 22.45 -3.29
CA THR A 8 15.94 22.47 -4.76
C THR A 8 15.90 21.05 -5.34
N LYS A 9 16.70 20.14 -4.78
CA LYS A 9 16.71 18.75 -5.23
C LYS A 9 15.40 18.02 -4.95
N LEU A 10 14.85 18.21 -3.77
CA LEU A 10 13.62 17.52 -3.39
C LEU A 10 12.40 18.05 -4.14
N ALA A 11 12.34 19.35 -4.36
CA ALA A 11 11.27 19.95 -5.18
C ALA A 11 11.29 19.36 -6.59
N ALA A 12 12.48 19.19 -7.17
CA ALA A 12 12.63 18.59 -8.49
C ALA A 12 12.19 17.12 -8.51
N LEU A 13 12.51 16.36 -7.46
CA LEU A 13 12.05 14.97 -7.34
C LEU A 13 10.53 14.89 -7.24
N CYS A 14 9.93 15.75 -6.43
CA CYS A 14 8.49 15.79 -6.25
C CYS A 14 7.74 16.19 -7.52
N ALA A 15 8.38 16.96 -8.39
CA ALA A 15 7.80 17.32 -9.68
C ALA A 15 7.68 16.13 -10.63
N ARG A 16 8.49 15.10 -10.42
CA ARG A 16 8.51 13.91 -11.29
C ARG A 16 7.54 12.83 -10.83
N SER A 17 7.37 12.67 -9.53
CA SER A 17 6.51 11.64 -8.96
C SER A 17 6.17 11.96 -7.52
N GLU A 18 5.14 11.29 -7.01
CA GLU A 18 4.75 11.45 -5.61
C GLU A 18 5.79 10.84 -4.67
N HIS A 19 6.04 11.54 -3.58
CA HIS A 19 6.90 11.10 -2.50
C HIS A 19 6.20 11.37 -1.17
N CYS A 20 6.55 10.63 -0.13
CA CYS A 20 6.05 10.89 1.21
C CYS A 20 7.08 11.63 2.05
N GLN A 21 6.64 12.29 3.12
CA GLN A 21 7.52 13.04 4.00
C GLN A 21 8.63 12.16 4.57
N HIS A 22 8.30 10.94 4.99
CA HIS A 22 9.29 10.00 5.55
C HIS A 22 10.45 9.77 4.59
N ASP A 23 10.17 9.51 3.33
CA ASP A 23 11.22 9.23 2.34
C ASP A 23 12.09 10.45 2.08
N LEU A 24 11.49 11.64 2.07
CA LEU A 24 12.24 12.88 1.86
C LEU A 24 13.13 13.21 3.07
N LEU A 25 12.66 12.92 4.29
CA LEU A 25 13.48 13.06 5.49
C LEU A 25 14.67 12.11 5.47
N GLU A 26 14.47 10.87 5.04
CA GLU A 26 15.56 9.90 4.90
C GLU A 26 16.63 10.39 3.93
N LYS A 27 16.21 10.96 2.81
CA LYS A 27 17.14 11.53 1.83
C LYS A 27 17.97 12.66 2.44
N MET A 28 17.31 13.57 3.16
CA MET A 28 18.03 14.68 3.80
C MET A 28 19.02 14.20 4.85
N ARG A 29 18.69 13.15 5.59
CA ARG A 29 19.63 12.53 6.55
C ARG A 29 20.84 11.98 5.83
N GLN A 30 20.63 11.26 4.74
CA GLN A 30 21.72 10.71 3.93
C GLN A 30 22.62 11.79 3.35
N TRP A 31 22.04 12.95 3.05
CA TRP A 31 22.81 14.09 2.50
C TRP A 31 23.49 14.94 3.57
N GLY A 32 23.33 14.57 4.84
CA GLY A 32 23.97 15.29 5.93
C GLY A 32 23.36 16.65 6.25
N VAL A 33 22.10 16.86 5.89
CA VAL A 33 21.38 18.10 6.22
C VAL A 33 21.12 18.11 7.73
N SER A 34 21.33 19.25 8.39
CA SER A 34 21.09 19.36 9.82
C SER A 34 19.60 19.18 10.16
N ASP A 35 19.31 18.75 11.38
CA ASP A 35 17.93 18.53 11.82
C ASP A 35 17.09 19.78 11.71
N GLU A 36 17.67 20.93 12.04
CA GLU A 36 16.97 22.23 11.93
C GLU A 36 16.64 22.55 10.48
N GLU A 37 17.59 22.38 9.58
CA GLU A 37 17.38 22.62 8.16
C GLU A 37 16.40 21.61 7.57
N GLN A 38 16.42 20.35 8.03
CA GLN A 38 15.45 19.33 7.58
C GLN A 38 14.02 19.79 7.88
N ALA A 39 13.79 20.31 9.08
CA ALA A 39 12.46 20.79 9.48
C ALA A 39 12.00 21.96 8.62
N GLU A 40 12.89 22.92 8.37
CA GLU A 40 12.57 24.09 7.54
C GLU A 40 12.28 23.70 6.10
N VAL A 41 13.09 22.82 5.52
CA VAL A 41 12.91 22.33 4.15
C VAL A 41 11.58 21.58 4.04
N MET A 42 11.29 20.71 5.01
CA MET A 42 10.04 19.95 4.99
C MET A 42 8.84 20.88 5.05
N GLN A 43 8.89 21.91 5.91
CA GLN A 43 7.80 22.86 6.02
C GLN A 43 7.56 23.57 4.68
N ARG A 44 8.62 23.97 3.98
CA ARG A 44 8.50 24.59 2.67
C ARG A 44 7.93 23.66 1.62
N LEU A 45 8.32 22.40 1.66
CA LEU A 45 7.81 21.38 0.73
C LEU A 45 6.31 21.13 0.95
N VAL A 46 5.89 21.07 2.21
CA VAL A 46 4.49 20.87 2.56
C VAL A 46 3.66 22.10 2.19
N ASP A 47 4.12 23.29 2.56
CA ASP A 47 3.41 24.53 2.29
C ASP A 47 3.26 24.80 0.79
N GLY A 48 4.28 24.44 0.02
CA GLY A 48 4.27 24.58 -1.43
C GLY A 48 3.56 23.46 -2.15
N ARG A 49 3.02 22.49 -1.42
CA ARG A 49 2.35 21.31 -1.96
C ARG A 49 3.23 20.44 -2.86
N TYR A 50 4.53 20.50 -2.68
CA TYR A 50 5.45 19.59 -3.36
C TYR A 50 5.27 18.18 -2.81
N VAL A 51 5.05 18.05 -1.50
CA VAL A 51 4.80 16.78 -0.83
C VAL A 51 3.46 16.87 -0.09
N ASP A 52 2.67 15.79 -0.21
CA ASP A 52 1.35 15.68 0.42
C ASP A 52 1.12 14.19 0.67
N ASP A 53 1.20 13.78 1.93
CA ASP A 53 1.08 12.36 2.29
C ASP A 53 -0.28 11.76 1.93
N SER A 54 -1.36 12.57 1.94
CA SER A 54 -2.68 12.10 1.51
C SER A 54 -2.69 11.76 0.03
N ARG A 55 -2.12 12.64 -0.79
CA ARG A 55 -2.01 12.43 -2.23
C ARG A 55 -1.11 11.23 -2.54
N TYR A 56 0.04 11.15 -1.84
CA TYR A 56 0.94 10.01 -1.95
C TYR A 56 0.23 8.70 -1.59
N ALA A 57 -0.46 8.66 -0.46
CA ALA A 57 -1.11 7.43 0.01
C ALA A 57 -2.16 6.93 -0.97
N ARG A 58 -2.99 7.82 -1.52
CA ARG A 58 -4.01 7.44 -2.49
C ARG A 58 -3.40 6.88 -3.78
N ALA A 59 -2.38 7.55 -4.31
CA ALA A 59 -1.69 7.09 -5.51
C ALA A 59 -1.00 5.74 -5.25
N PHE A 60 -0.37 5.60 -4.08
CA PHE A 60 0.32 4.38 -3.68
C PHE A 60 -0.63 3.19 -3.60
N VAL A 61 -1.74 3.34 -2.88
CA VAL A 61 -2.71 2.24 -2.71
C VAL A 61 -3.29 1.83 -4.05
N LEU A 62 -3.69 2.80 -4.86
CA LEU A 62 -4.27 2.52 -6.18
C LEU A 62 -3.29 1.72 -7.05
N ASP A 63 -2.04 2.14 -7.09
CA ASP A 63 -0.99 1.47 -7.85
C ASP A 63 -0.76 0.04 -7.36
N LYS A 64 -0.63 -0.15 -6.04
CA LYS A 64 -0.37 -1.47 -5.48
C LYS A 64 -1.53 -2.43 -5.65
N VAL A 65 -2.75 -1.95 -5.50
CA VAL A 65 -3.94 -2.79 -5.71
C VAL A 65 -4.08 -3.17 -7.19
N ARG A 66 -3.97 -2.21 -8.09
CA ARG A 66 -4.19 -2.46 -9.52
C ARG A 66 -3.05 -3.23 -10.20
N TYR A 67 -1.82 -2.86 -9.93
CA TYR A 67 -0.67 -3.44 -10.65
C TYR A 67 0.03 -4.54 -9.88
N ASN A 68 0.18 -4.39 -8.57
CA ASN A 68 0.80 -5.44 -7.74
C ASN A 68 -0.19 -6.48 -7.25
N LYS A 69 -1.48 -6.26 -7.45
CA LYS A 69 -2.53 -7.20 -7.03
C LYS A 69 -2.51 -7.44 -5.53
N TRP A 70 -2.35 -6.37 -4.77
CA TRP A 70 -2.37 -6.43 -3.30
C TRP A 70 -3.79 -6.21 -2.79
N GLY A 71 -4.09 -6.87 -1.67
CA GLY A 71 -5.28 -6.56 -0.88
C GLY A 71 -5.00 -5.42 0.11
N ARG A 72 -6.05 -5.01 0.80
CA ARG A 72 -6.02 -3.88 1.73
C ARG A 72 -4.93 -3.98 2.80
N ARG A 73 -4.77 -5.16 3.42
CA ARG A 73 -3.84 -5.32 4.54
C ARG A 73 -2.38 -5.13 4.14
N LYS A 74 -2.02 -5.62 2.97
CA LYS A 74 -0.65 -5.47 2.49
C LYS A 74 -0.33 -4.01 2.16
N ALA A 75 -1.26 -3.31 1.54
CA ALA A 75 -1.13 -1.89 1.27
C ALA A 75 -1.06 -1.09 2.58
N GLU A 76 -1.87 -1.44 3.57
CA GLU A 76 -1.87 -0.81 4.88
C GLU A 76 -0.52 -0.95 5.58
N GLN A 77 0.05 -2.15 5.58
CA GLN A 77 1.36 -2.41 6.17
C GLN A 77 2.46 -1.59 5.50
N ALA A 78 2.40 -1.46 4.18
CA ALA A 78 3.37 -0.67 3.43
C ALA A 78 3.26 0.82 3.74
N LEU A 79 2.04 1.34 3.90
CA LEU A 79 1.83 2.73 4.31
C LEU A 79 2.33 2.97 5.74
N TRP A 80 2.13 2.01 6.63
CA TRP A 80 2.64 2.09 8.00
C TRP A 80 4.16 2.16 8.01
N ALA A 81 4.83 1.37 7.17
CA ALA A 81 6.28 1.41 7.03
C ALA A 81 6.80 2.76 6.54
N LYS A 82 5.99 3.49 5.77
CA LYS A 82 6.28 4.85 5.31
C LYS A 82 5.85 5.92 6.32
N ARG A 83 5.42 5.50 7.49
CA ARG A 83 5.00 6.38 8.60
C ARG A 83 3.90 7.35 8.20
N ILE A 84 3.00 6.89 7.35
CA ILE A 84 1.81 7.65 7.00
C ILE A 84 0.86 7.64 8.20
N ASP A 85 0.32 8.81 8.54
CA ASP A 85 -0.64 8.94 9.62
C ASP A 85 -1.82 8.00 9.40
N ARG A 86 -2.30 7.36 10.48
CA ARG A 86 -3.35 6.34 10.41
C ARG A 86 -4.62 6.83 9.72
N SER A 87 -5.06 8.04 10.02
CA SER A 87 -6.27 8.59 9.40
C SER A 87 -6.08 8.81 7.91
N VAL A 88 -4.90 9.28 7.50
CA VAL A 88 -4.54 9.48 6.10
C VAL A 88 -4.49 8.13 5.38
N ALA A 89 -3.87 7.13 6.01
CA ALA A 89 -3.80 5.79 5.44
C ALA A 89 -5.19 5.17 5.28
N ASN A 90 -6.05 5.29 6.30
CA ASN A 90 -7.41 4.76 6.25
C ASN A 90 -8.23 5.40 5.13
N ASP A 91 -8.13 6.72 4.97
CA ASP A 91 -8.84 7.42 3.89
C ASP A 91 -8.39 6.91 2.52
N ALA A 92 -7.10 6.71 2.34
CA ALA A 92 -6.55 6.18 1.10
C ALA A 92 -7.04 4.75 0.84
N LEU A 93 -7.01 3.89 1.86
CA LEU A 93 -7.47 2.51 1.74
C LEU A 93 -8.97 2.43 1.48
N ASP A 94 -9.75 3.30 2.12
CA ASP A 94 -11.20 3.36 1.93
C ASP A 94 -11.59 3.93 0.56
N SER A 95 -10.68 4.60 -0.12
CA SER A 95 -10.93 5.11 -1.47
C SER A 95 -11.04 4.00 -2.51
N ILE A 96 -10.55 2.79 -2.18
CA ILE A 96 -10.68 1.61 -3.03
C ILE A 96 -11.95 0.87 -2.58
N SER A 97 -12.89 0.70 -3.50
CA SER A 97 -14.15 0.02 -3.19
C SER A 97 -13.95 -1.49 -3.05
N ASN A 98 -14.89 -2.15 -2.37
CA ASN A 98 -14.90 -3.61 -2.29
C ASN A 98 -14.96 -4.24 -3.68
N GLU A 99 -15.72 -3.62 -4.60
CA GLU A 99 -15.81 -4.09 -5.98
C GLU A 99 -14.46 -4.06 -6.69
N GLU A 100 -13.64 -3.06 -6.42
CA GLU A 100 -12.29 -3.01 -6.99
C GLU A 100 -11.41 -4.12 -6.42
N TYR A 101 -11.44 -4.36 -5.12
CA TYR A 101 -10.69 -5.47 -4.53
C TYR A 101 -11.15 -6.81 -5.10
N LEU A 102 -12.46 -6.99 -5.28
CA LEU A 102 -13.01 -8.21 -5.87
C LEU A 102 -12.58 -8.37 -7.33
N SER A 103 -12.60 -7.28 -8.10
CA SER A 103 -12.19 -7.32 -9.51
C SER A 103 -10.72 -7.70 -9.69
N VAL A 104 -9.89 -7.42 -8.69
CA VAL A 104 -8.48 -7.81 -8.67
C VAL A 104 -8.34 -9.27 -8.24
N LEU A 105 -9.03 -9.69 -7.19
CA LEU A 105 -8.85 -11.00 -6.60
C LEU A 105 -9.44 -12.13 -7.45
N ARG A 106 -10.62 -11.93 -8.04
CA ARG A 106 -11.29 -12.99 -8.81
C ARG A 106 -10.44 -13.57 -9.94
N PRO A 107 -9.86 -12.76 -10.85
CA PRO A 107 -8.99 -13.30 -11.90
C PRO A 107 -7.73 -13.96 -11.33
N LEU A 108 -7.19 -13.39 -10.25
CA LEU A 108 -5.98 -13.88 -9.61
C LEU A 108 -6.22 -15.29 -9.05
N LEU A 109 -7.35 -15.50 -8.38
CA LEU A 109 -7.72 -16.82 -7.84
C LEU A 109 -8.03 -17.82 -8.95
N LYS A 110 -8.70 -17.37 -10.02
CA LYS A 110 -8.99 -18.23 -11.16
C LYS A 110 -7.70 -18.78 -11.77
N GLN A 111 -6.70 -17.94 -11.93
CA GLN A 111 -5.41 -18.34 -12.48
C GLN A 111 -4.65 -19.22 -11.50
N LYS A 112 -4.66 -18.88 -10.22
CA LYS A 112 -3.98 -19.67 -9.19
C LYS A 112 -4.60 -21.05 -9.04
N ARG A 113 -5.92 -21.15 -9.18
CA ARG A 113 -6.63 -22.45 -9.15
C ARG A 113 -6.10 -23.41 -10.23
N LYS A 114 -5.84 -22.89 -11.42
CA LYS A 114 -5.33 -23.71 -12.54
C LYS A 114 -3.94 -24.26 -12.26
N SER A 115 -3.12 -23.55 -11.52
CA SER A 115 -1.73 -23.93 -11.27
C SER A 115 -1.54 -24.64 -9.92
N THR A 116 -2.59 -24.77 -9.11
CA THR A 116 -2.51 -25.35 -7.78
C THR A 116 -2.95 -26.82 -7.81
N LYS A 117 -2.08 -27.70 -7.31
CA LYS A 117 -2.40 -29.11 -7.18
C LYS A 117 -3.01 -29.36 -5.82
N ALA A 118 -4.10 -30.13 -5.80
CA ALA A 118 -4.80 -30.49 -4.57
C ALA A 118 -5.52 -31.81 -4.77
N GLN A 119 -5.71 -32.55 -3.68
CA GLN A 119 -6.38 -33.86 -3.70
C GLN A 119 -7.88 -33.77 -3.52
N SER A 120 -8.38 -32.61 -3.13
CA SER A 120 -9.80 -32.37 -2.92
C SER A 120 -10.12 -30.90 -3.16
N GLU A 121 -11.41 -30.60 -3.33
CA GLU A 121 -11.88 -29.24 -3.44
C GLU A 121 -11.62 -28.45 -2.16
N TYR A 122 -11.77 -29.11 -1.02
CA TYR A 122 -11.47 -28.51 0.29
C TYR A 122 -9.99 -28.08 0.37
N GLU A 123 -9.09 -28.98 0.03
CA GLU A 123 -7.66 -28.68 0.04
C GLU A 123 -7.31 -27.54 -0.91
N LEU A 124 -7.92 -27.54 -2.09
CA LEU A 124 -7.71 -26.49 -3.08
C LEU A 124 -8.15 -25.14 -2.52
N ASN A 125 -9.34 -25.09 -1.94
CA ASN A 125 -9.88 -23.84 -1.37
C ASN A 125 -8.99 -23.33 -0.23
N MET A 126 -8.46 -24.24 0.61
CA MET A 126 -7.53 -23.87 1.67
C MET A 126 -6.28 -23.17 1.12
N LYS A 127 -5.70 -23.75 0.07
CA LYS A 127 -4.51 -23.17 -0.56
C LYS A 127 -4.78 -21.82 -1.19
N LEU A 128 -5.95 -21.66 -1.82
CA LEU A 128 -6.34 -20.40 -2.42
C LEU A 128 -6.57 -19.31 -1.37
N ILE A 129 -7.17 -19.67 -0.24
CA ILE A 129 -7.39 -18.74 0.86
C ILE A 129 -6.04 -18.27 1.43
N LYS A 130 -5.11 -19.17 1.67
CA LYS A 130 -3.78 -18.83 2.14
C LYS A 130 -3.05 -17.91 1.17
N PHE A 131 -3.16 -18.20 -0.11
CA PHE A 131 -2.58 -17.36 -1.16
C PHE A 131 -3.17 -15.95 -1.11
N ALA A 132 -4.50 -15.83 -1.03
CA ALA A 132 -5.17 -14.53 -0.98
C ALA A 132 -4.83 -13.74 0.28
N LEU A 133 -4.81 -14.40 1.44
CA LEU A 133 -4.38 -13.77 2.69
C LEU A 133 -2.95 -13.27 2.61
N GLY A 134 -2.05 -14.05 1.99
CA GLY A 134 -0.66 -13.64 1.79
C GLY A 134 -0.51 -12.44 0.89
N ARG A 135 -1.46 -12.22 -0.01
CA ARG A 135 -1.52 -11.02 -0.86
C ARG A 135 -2.15 -9.83 -0.15
N GLY A 136 -2.65 -10.03 1.06
CA GLY A 136 -3.22 -8.96 1.87
C GLY A 136 -4.72 -8.78 1.77
N PHE A 137 -5.43 -9.66 1.07
CA PHE A 137 -6.89 -9.58 0.98
C PHE A 137 -7.53 -9.98 2.32
N THR A 138 -8.62 -9.32 2.68
CA THR A 138 -9.35 -9.62 3.91
C THR A 138 -10.26 -10.83 3.70
N MET A 139 -10.62 -11.51 4.79
CA MET A 139 -11.54 -12.64 4.72
C MET A 139 -12.89 -12.26 4.14
N ASP A 140 -13.37 -11.05 4.42
CA ASP A 140 -14.65 -10.57 3.85
C ASP A 140 -14.64 -10.58 2.32
N ILE A 141 -13.53 -10.16 1.73
CA ILE A 141 -13.35 -10.17 0.27
C ILE A 141 -13.17 -11.61 -0.22
N ILE A 142 -12.35 -12.41 0.47
CA ILE A 142 -12.05 -13.79 0.08
C ILE A 142 -13.32 -14.65 0.08
N LYS A 143 -14.17 -14.49 1.09
CA LYS A 143 -15.41 -15.24 1.21
C LYS A 143 -16.38 -14.98 0.06
N GLN A 144 -16.29 -13.85 -0.59
CA GLN A 144 -17.11 -13.53 -1.76
C GLN A 144 -16.58 -14.20 -3.03
N CYS A 145 -15.35 -14.70 -3.01
CA CYS A 145 -14.70 -15.34 -4.17
C CYS A 145 -14.62 -16.86 -4.02
N ILE A 146 -14.63 -17.37 -2.79
CA ILE A 146 -14.46 -18.80 -2.48
C ILE A 146 -15.52 -19.19 -1.48
N ASP A 147 -16.24 -20.29 -1.76
CA ASP A 147 -17.19 -20.84 -0.82
C ASP A 147 -16.43 -21.40 0.39
N VAL A 148 -16.71 -20.84 1.55
CA VAL A 148 -16.14 -21.25 2.81
C VAL A 148 -17.31 -21.66 3.70
N ASP A 149 -17.34 -22.91 4.16
CA ASP A 149 -18.33 -23.35 5.13
C ASP A 149 -18.05 -22.64 6.46
N ASP A 150 -19.13 -22.27 7.18
CA ASP A 150 -19.00 -21.62 8.49
C ASP A 150 -18.24 -22.48 9.49
N GLU A 151 -18.16 -23.79 9.25
CA GLU A 151 -17.41 -24.74 10.06
C GLU A 151 -15.91 -24.70 9.76
N ASP A 152 -15.53 -24.14 8.64
CA ASP A 152 -14.13 -24.00 8.23
C ASP A 152 -13.63 -22.60 8.61
N GLU A 153 -13.72 -22.28 9.88
CA GLU A 153 -13.28 -20.99 10.35
C GLU A 153 -11.78 -20.86 10.24
N PHE A 154 -11.35 -20.00 9.33
CA PHE A 154 -9.99 -19.54 9.32
C PHE A 154 -9.86 -18.39 10.27
N LEU A 155 -9.69 -18.75 11.51
CA LEU A 155 -9.34 -17.79 12.52
C LEU A 155 -7.85 -17.57 12.40
N ASP A 156 -7.51 -16.43 11.90
CA ASP A 156 -6.13 -15.98 11.92
C ASP A 156 -5.64 -15.56 13.27
#